data_9b8a057aad2d26d45ca2f728a7690f20
#
_entry.id   9b8a057aad2d26d45ca2f728a7690f20
#
_cell.length_a   1.000
_cell.length_b   1.000
_cell.length_c   1.000
_cell.angle_alpha   90.00
_cell.angle_beta   90.00
_cell.angle_gamma   90.00
#
_symmetry.space_group_name_H-M   'P 1'
#
loop_
_entity.id
_entity.type
_entity.pdbx_description
1 polymer ?
#
loop_
_entity_poly.entity_id
_entity_poly.type
_entity_poly.pdbx_seq_one_letter_code
_entity_poly.pdbx_strand_id
1 'polypeptide(L)'
;MTITLRQKDLENDNKSLYLDIYDNGKRKFEFLSLYLIPEINQETKERNEATLKRAQEIRAERVLHPETIPEKGHLMVVPDIPNDDSPEVIDWIQTYMEWMDGNPEYSKRTVEQTQYLQERMKEFLKAKRRPHITLMKFDKTWFKPFFLWLKNDYVPQKYVRVKAKPLSNASLRNMQQRIVAVFNKAVKTGKLKANP
;
A
#
# COMPACT_ATOMS: atom_id res chain seq x y z
N MET A 1 0.90 5.22 -30.60
CA MET A 1 0.05 5.33 -29.41
C MET A 1 -0.70 4.02 -29.17
N THR A 2 -0.78 3.52 -27.93
CA THR A 2 -1.55 2.32 -27.56
C THR A 2 -2.53 2.68 -26.46
N ILE A 3 -3.82 2.28 -26.60
CA ILE A 3 -4.88 2.55 -25.63
C ILE A 3 -5.52 1.23 -25.19
N THR A 4 -5.42 0.92 -23.91
CA THR A 4 -5.93 -0.32 -23.32
C THR A 4 -6.95 -0.02 -22.24
N LEU A 5 -8.14 -0.63 -22.30
CA LEU A 5 -9.14 -0.56 -21.23
C LEU A 5 -8.71 -1.47 -20.07
N ARG A 6 -8.66 -0.92 -18.87
CA ARG A 6 -8.28 -1.62 -17.64
C ARG A 6 -9.28 -1.40 -16.53
N GLN A 7 -9.19 -2.25 -15.51
CA GLN A 7 -10.02 -2.21 -14.32
C GLN A 7 -9.14 -1.98 -13.10
N LYS A 8 -9.63 -1.21 -12.14
CA LYS A 8 -9.02 -0.98 -10.82
C LYS A 8 -10.01 -1.39 -9.76
N ASP A 9 -9.62 -2.32 -8.90
CA ASP A 9 -10.44 -2.75 -7.77
C ASP A 9 -10.63 -1.60 -6.77
N LEU A 10 -11.85 -1.45 -6.30
CA LEU A 10 -12.29 -0.48 -5.29
C LEU A 10 -12.75 -1.22 -4.03
N GLU A 11 -13.16 -0.46 -3.02
CA GLU A 11 -13.83 -1.02 -1.85
C GLU A 11 -15.19 -1.63 -2.24
N ASN A 12 -15.65 -2.62 -1.46
CA ASN A 12 -16.92 -3.34 -1.68
C ASN A 12 -17.03 -4.11 -3.02
N ASP A 13 -15.92 -4.68 -3.50
CA ASP A 13 -15.83 -5.47 -4.73
C ASP A 13 -16.26 -4.73 -6.01
N ASN A 14 -16.41 -3.41 -5.95
CA ASN A 14 -16.62 -2.58 -7.13
C ASN A 14 -15.31 -2.42 -7.92
N LYS A 15 -15.44 -2.15 -9.23
CA LYS A 15 -14.27 -1.88 -10.09
C LYS A 15 -14.48 -0.60 -10.86
N SER A 16 -13.46 0.26 -10.88
CA SER A 16 -13.42 1.47 -11.71
C SER A 16 -12.77 1.15 -13.05
N LEU A 17 -13.35 1.64 -14.14
CA LEU A 17 -12.83 1.49 -15.49
C LEU A 17 -11.98 2.70 -15.87
N TYR A 18 -10.83 2.44 -16.51
CA TYR A 18 -9.94 3.47 -17.01
C TYR A 18 -9.21 3.05 -18.29
N LEU A 19 -8.79 4.01 -19.06
CA LEU A 19 -7.92 3.80 -20.22
C LEU A 19 -6.46 3.99 -19.82
N ASP A 20 -5.64 3.02 -20.16
CA ASP A 20 -4.18 3.07 -20.04
C ASP A 20 -3.63 3.45 -21.40
N ILE A 21 -3.15 4.68 -21.53
CA ILE A 21 -2.70 5.31 -22.77
C ILE A 21 -1.18 5.40 -22.75
N TYR A 22 -0.53 4.78 -23.72
CA TYR A 22 0.90 4.84 -23.90
C TYR A 22 1.24 5.50 -25.22
N ASP A 23 1.94 6.63 -25.18
CA ASP A 23 2.32 7.39 -26.35
C ASP A 23 3.69 8.04 -26.18
N ASN A 24 4.59 7.86 -27.20
CA ASN A 24 5.93 8.47 -27.26
C ASN A 24 6.74 8.34 -25.96
N GLY A 25 6.75 7.14 -25.35
CA GLY A 25 7.46 6.88 -24.09
C GLY A 25 6.76 7.41 -22.84
N LYS A 26 5.61 8.07 -22.97
CA LYS A 26 4.81 8.59 -21.86
C LYS A 26 3.57 7.73 -21.62
N ARG A 27 3.24 7.49 -20.35
CA ARG A 27 2.06 6.73 -19.95
C ARG A 27 1.08 7.66 -19.24
N LYS A 28 -0.17 7.63 -19.65
CA LYS A 28 -1.26 8.42 -19.07
C LYS A 28 -2.44 7.51 -18.75
N PHE A 29 -3.25 7.87 -17.76
CA PHE A 29 -4.48 7.12 -17.43
C PHE A 29 -5.68 8.07 -17.49
N GLU A 30 -6.70 7.71 -18.24
CA GLU A 30 -7.99 8.41 -18.30
C GLU A 30 -9.03 7.59 -17.53
N PHE A 31 -9.49 8.07 -16.38
CA PHE A 31 -10.57 7.45 -15.62
C PHE A 31 -11.92 7.81 -16.24
N LEU A 32 -12.70 6.79 -16.60
CA LEU A 32 -13.94 6.97 -17.35
C LEU A 32 -15.14 7.34 -16.46
N SER A 33 -14.97 7.32 -15.12
CA SER A 33 -16.07 7.44 -14.16
C SER A 33 -17.16 6.38 -14.38
N LEU A 34 -16.79 5.25 -14.94
CA LEU A 34 -17.63 4.06 -15.14
C LEU A 34 -17.21 3.00 -14.13
N TYR A 35 -18.20 2.36 -13.51
CA TYR A 35 -17.98 1.41 -12.42
C TYR A 35 -18.71 0.11 -12.70
N LEU A 36 -18.03 -1.01 -12.45
CA LEU A 36 -18.65 -2.33 -12.38
C LEU A 36 -18.99 -2.64 -10.93
N ILE A 37 -20.13 -3.23 -10.71
CA ILE A 37 -20.64 -3.66 -9.41
C ILE A 37 -20.58 -5.18 -9.29
N PRO A 38 -20.61 -5.77 -8.07
CA PRO A 38 -20.68 -7.22 -7.90
C PRO A 38 -21.88 -7.83 -8.64
N GLU A 39 -21.65 -8.91 -9.36
CA GLU A 39 -22.69 -9.63 -10.10
C GLU A 39 -23.48 -10.53 -9.15
N ILE A 40 -24.53 -9.99 -8.55
CA ILE A 40 -25.38 -10.71 -7.59
C ILE A 40 -26.60 -11.34 -8.30
N ASN A 41 -27.08 -10.70 -9.37
CA ASN A 41 -28.27 -11.13 -10.10
C ASN A 41 -28.11 -10.79 -11.59
N GLN A 42 -29.11 -11.20 -12.41
CA GLN A 42 -29.11 -10.99 -13.86
C GLN A 42 -29.12 -9.49 -14.21
N GLU A 43 -29.83 -8.66 -13.45
CA GLU A 43 -29.90 -7.21 -13.66
C GLU A 43 -28.53 -6.54 -13.49
N THR A 44 -27.78 -6.90 -12.44
CA THR A 44 -26.42 -6.37 -12.19
C THR A 44 -25.45 -6.80 -13.28
N LYS A 45 -25.61 -8.02 -13.83
CA LYS A 45 -24.81 -8.52 -14.96
C LYS A 45 -25.09 -7.70 -16.24
N GLU A 46 -26.34 -7.50 -16.60
CA GLU A 46 -26.75 -6.70 -17.77
C GLU A 46 -26.26 -5.25 -17.64
N ARG A 47 -26.34 -4.66 -16.44
CA ARG A 47 -25.79 -3.34 -16.15
C ARG A 47 -24.27 -3.29 -16.35
N ASN A 48 -23.54 -4.28 -15.89
CA ASN A 48 -22.09 -4.36 -16.08
C ASN A 48 -21.73 -4.53 -17.56
N GLU A 49 -22.44 -5.35 -18.30
CA GLU A 49 -22.26 -5.52 -19.75
C GLU A 49 -22.48 -4.20 -20.51
N ALA A 50 -23.55 -3.47 -20.19
CA ALA A 50 -23.82 -2.15 -20.77
C ALA A 50 -22.70 -1.15 -20.43
N THR A 51 -22.19 -1.18 -19.19
CA THR A 51 -21.09 -0.31 -18.73
C THR A 51 -19.78 -0.64 -19.45
N LEU A 52 -19.47 -1.93 -19.63
CA LEU A 52 -18.28 -2.37 -20.38
C LEU A 52 -18.37 -1.98 -21.85
N LYS A 53 -19.56 -2.16 -22.48
CA LYS A 53 -19.80 -1.74 -23.87
C LYS A 53 -19.53 -0.24 -24.02
N ARG A 54 -20.06 0.59 -23.11
CA ARG A 54 -19.82 2.03 -23.12
C ARG A 54 -18.33 2.38 -22.98
N ALA A 55 -17.60 1.71 -22.10
CA ALA A 55 -16.17 1.91 -21.93
C ALA A 55 -15.38 1.53 -23.20
N GLN A 56 -15.78 0.47 -23.91
CA GLN A 56 -15.19 0.07 -25.17
C GLN A 56 -15.48 1.08 -26.30
N GLU A 57 -16.66 1.66 -26.35
CA GLU A 57 -17.03 2.73 -27.28
C GLU A 57 -16.11 3.95 -27.07
N ILE A 58 -15.94 4.39 -25.81
CA ILE A 58 -15.05 5.49 -25.48
C ILE A 58 -13.59 5.16 -25.87
N ARG A 59 -13.12 3.94 -25.60
CA ARG A 59 -11.79 3.50 -26.03
C ARG A 59 -11.64 3.59 -27.55
N ALA A 60 -12.62 3.10 -28.31
CA ALA A 60 -12.59 3.13 -29.76
C ALA A 60 -12.57 4.58 -30.29
N GLU A 61 -13.34 5.48 -29.68
CA GLU A 61 -13.34 6.91 -29.99
C GLU A 61 -11.97 7.53 -29.78
N ARG A 62 -11.30 7.24 -28.64
CA ARG A 62 -9.94 7.75 -28.34
C ARG A 62 -8.86 7.19 -29.28
N VAL A 63 -9.05 5.98 -29.80
CA VAL A 63 -8.14 5.40 -30.81
C VAL A 63 -8.31 6.08 -32.16
N LEU A 64 -9.54 6.38 -32.56
CA LEU A 64 -9.85 7.05 -33.83
C LEU A 64 -9.54 8.54 -33.79
N HIS A 65 -9.76 9.18 -32.65
CA HIS A 65 -9.68 10.62 -32.41
C HIS A 65 -8.80 10.94 -31.21
N PRO A 66 -7.46 10.80 -31.34
CA PRO A 66 -6.53 11.04 -30.22
C PRO A 66 -6.58 12.48 -29.67
N GLU A 67 -7.01 13.42 -30.49
CA GLU A 67 -7.21 14.84 -30.11
C GLU A 67 -8.34 15.03 -29.09
N THR A 68 -9.24 14.06 -28.95
CA THR A 68 -10.33 14.10 -27.98
C THR A 68 -9.91 13.65 -26.57
N ILE A 69 -8.68 13.17 -26.41
CA ILE A 69 -8.12 12.82 -25.11
C ILE A 69 -7.97 14.10 -24.27
N PRO A 70 -8.62 14.24 -23.10
CA PRO A 70 -8.56 15.47 -22.34
C PRO A 70 -7.14 15.84 -21.93
N GLU A 71 -6.70 17.06 -22.25
CA GLU A 71 -5.40 17.56 -21.76
C GLU A 71 -5.40 17.83 -20.26
N LYS A 72 -6.56 18.21 -19.71
CA LYS A 72 -6.78 18.50 -18.29
C LYS A 72 -8.11 17.91 -17.85
N GLY A 73 -8.08 16.76 -17.23
CA GLY A 73 -9.28 16.22 -16.65
C GLY A 73 -9.08 14.74 -16.31
N HIS A 74 -8.97 14.38 -15.04
CA HIS A 74 -8.82 13.01 -14.52
C HIS A 74 -7.70 12.16 -15.16
N LEU A 75 -6.80 12.80 -15.93
CA LEU A 75 -5.50 12.23 -16.23
C LEU A 75 -4.72 12.27 -14.92
N MET A 76 -4.77 11.19 -14.15
CA MET A 76 -3.63 10.94 -13.28
C MET A 76 -2.44 10.74 -14.23
N VAL A 77 -1.68 11.80 -14.47
CA VAL A 77 -0.25 11.64 -14.72
C VAL A 77 0.20 10.89 -13.47
N VAL A 78 0.36 9.58 -13.57
CA VAL A 78 1.22 8.90 -12.62
C VAL A 78 2.55 9.57 -12.89
N PRO A 79 3.04 10.47 -11.99
CA PRO A 79 4.42 10.85 -12.10
C PRO A 79 5.16 9.53 -12.25
N ASP A 80 6.16 9.43 -13.15
CA ASP A 80 7.04 8.27 -13.20
C ASP A 80 7.23 7.91 -11.73
N ILE A 81 6.58 6.80 -11.32
CA ILE A 81 6.80 6.31 -9.96
C ILE A 81 8.27 6.01 -10.04
N PRO A 82 9.13 6.83 -9.40
CA PRO A 82 10.55 6.57 -9.41
C PRO A 82 10.60 5.11 -9.02
N ASN A 83 11.26 4.27 -9.83
CA ASN A 83 11.40 2.87 -9.52
C ASN A 83 11.52 2.81 -8.01
N ASP A 84 10.56 2.16 -7.35
CA ASP A 84 10.54 2.17 -5.89
C ASP A 84 11.68 1.26 -5.43
N ASP A 85 12.92 1.78 -5.60
CA ASP A 85 14.16 1.16 -5.17
C ASP A 85 14.31 1.24 -3.64
N SER A 86 13.27 1.72 -2.95
CA SER A 86 13.27 1.69 -1.49
C SER A 86 13.17 0.24 -1.00
N PRO A 87 13.94 -0.12 0.03
CA PRO A 87 13.92 -1.48 0.57
C PRO A 87 12.53 -1.83 1.12
N GLU A 88 12.24 -3.13 1.21
CA GLU A 88 11.06 -3.59 1.94
C GLU A 88 11.13 -3.14 3.41
N VAL A 89 9.97 -2.86 4.00
CA VAL A 89 9.88 -2.39 5.40
C VAL A 89 10.57 -3.37 6.36
N ILE A 90 10.39 -4.66 6.13
CA ILE A 90 10.96 -5.71 6.99
C ILE A 90 12.48 -5.76 6.88
N ASP A 91 13.02 -5.65 5.67
CA ASP A 91 14.48 -5.67 5.42
C ASP A 91 15.14 -4.39 5.95
N TRP A 92 14.43 -3.26 5.83
CA TRP A 92 14.89 -2.03 6.42
C TRP A 92 14.96 -2.08 7.96
N ILE A 93 13.97 -2.68 8.62
CA ILE A 93 14.00 -2.88 10.07
C ILE A 93 15.19 -3.79 10.45
N GLN A 94 15.47 -4.82 9.65
CA GLN A 94 16.63 -5.68 9.85
C GLN A 94 17.95 -4.91 9.74
N THR A 95 18.13 -4.14 8.67
CA THR A 95 19.31 -3.26 8.47
C THR A 95 19.48 -2.26 9.61
N TYR A 96 18.36 -1.72 10.12
CA TYR A 96 18.38 -0.81 11.26
C TYR A 96 18.83 -1.50 12.55
N MET A 97 18.42 -2.74 12.81
CA MET A 97 18.85 -3.52 13.97
C MET A 97 20.36 -3.83 13.89
N GLU A 98 20.86 -4.24 12.74
CA GLU A 98 22.29 -4.51 12.51
C GLU A 98 23.13 -3.25 12.75
N TRP A 99 22.64 -2.11 12.28
CA TRP A 99 23.30 -0.83 12.57
C TRP A 99 23.28 -0.48 14.07
N MET A 100 22.20 -0.76 14.81
CA MET A 100 22.14 -0.53 16.25
C MET A 100 23.06 -1.46 17.03
N ASP A 101 23.14 -2.74 16.64
CA ASP A 101 23.98 -3.74 17.33
C ASP A 101 25.46 -3.38 17.23
N GLY A 102 25.89 -2.77 16.13
CA GLY A 102 27.25 -2.23 15.96
C GLY A 102 27.51 -0.89 16.64
N ASN A 103 26.51 -0.26 17.31
CA ASN A 103 26.64 1.06 17.89
C ASN A 103 26.50 1.04 19.42
N PRO A 104 27.56 1.40 20.19
CA PRO A 104 27.56 1.33 21.65
C PRO A 104 26.53 2.23 22.35
N GLU A 105 25.93 3.18 21.62
CA GLU A 105 24.85 4.03 22.15
C GLU A 105 23.53 3.24 22.38
N TYR A 106 23.40 2.06 21.79
CA TYR A 106 22.18 1.26 21.88
C TYR A 106 22.38 0.05 22.79
N SER A 107 21.48 -0.10 23.76
CA SER A 107 21.47 -1.29 24.60
C SER A 107 20.94 -2.51 23.85
N LYS A 108 21.41 -3.72 24.22
CA LYS A 108 20.85 -4.98 23.69
C LYS A 108 19.35 -5.06 23.82
N ARG A 109 18.77 -4.55 24.92
CA ARG A 109 17.33 -4.48 25.13
C ARG A 109 16.62 -3.62 24.06
N THR A 110 17.27 -2.58 23.56
CA THR A 110 16.73 -1.73 22.49
C THR A 110 16.63 -2.49 21.18
N VAL A 111 17.66 -3.28 20.84
CA VAL A 111 17.69 -4.15 19.67
C VAL A 111 16.61 -5.22 19.76
N GLU A 112 16.50 -5.92 20.88
CA GLU A 112 15.45 -6.91 21.15
C GLU A 112 14.03 -6.35 20.98
N GLN A 113 13.79 -5.14 21.49
CA GLN A 113 12.49 -4.47 21.33
C GLN A 113 12.19 -4.14 19.86
N THR A 114 13.21 -3.82 19.07
CA THR A 114 13.05 -3.58 17.63
C THR A 114 12.83 -4.89 16.88
N GLN A 115 13.44 -5.99 17.32
CA GLN A 115 13.16 -7.33 16.79
C GLN A 115 11.70 -7.72 17.04
N TYR A 116 11.16 -7.48 18.24
CA TYR A 116 9.74 -7.71 18.51
C TYR A 116 8.81 -6.85 17.62
N LEU A 117 9.21 -5.61 17.31
CA LEU A 117 8.48 -4.80 16.34
C LEU A 117 8.49 -5.46 14.95
N GLN A 118 9.66 -5.93 14.49
CA GLN A 118 9.80 -6.58 13.18
C GLN A 118 8.91 -7.83 13.08
N GLU A 119 8.94 -8.70 14.09
CA GLU A 119 8.13 -9.93 14.12
C GLU A 119 6.62 -9.61 13.99
N ARG A 120 6.14 -8.64 14.76
CA ARG A 120 4.73 -8.22 14.71
C ARG A 120 4.37 -7.55 13.39
N MET A 121 5.30 -6.78 12.82
CA MET A 121 5.10 -6.20 11.50
C MET A 121 4.98 -7.29 10.43
N LYS A 122 5.83 -8.33 10.47
CA LYS A 122 5.75 -9.50 9.57
C LYS A 122 4.38 -10.18 9.67
N GLU A 123 3.89 -10.43 10.89
CA GLU A 123 2.59 -11.05 11.12
C GLU A 123 1.44 -10.18 10.58
N PHE A 124 1.47 -8.88 10.86
CA PHE A 124 0.47 -7.94 10.36
C PHE A 124 0.44 -7.87 8.83
N LEU A 125 1.59 -7.71 8.18
CA LEU A 125 1.68 -7.63 6.73
C LEU A 125 1.23 -8.94 6.06
N LYS A 126 1.54 -10.09 6.67
CA LYS A 126 1.04 -11.40 6.24
C LYS A 126 -0.49 -11.47 6.36
N ALA A 127 -1.07 -11.02 7.48
CA ALA A 127 -2.51 -10.97 7.68
C ALA A 127 -3.21 -10.05 6.67
N LYS A 128 -2.54 -8.97 6.26
CA LYS A 128 -3.02 -8.04 5.21
C LYS A 128 -2.71 -8.50 3.77
N ARG A 129 -2.12 -9.68 3.59
CA ARG A 129 -1.69 -10.21 2.28
C ARG A 129 -0.76 -9.28 1.51
N ARG A 130 0.10 -8.54 2.23
CA ARG A 130 1.08 -7.59 1.67
C ARG A 130 2.46 -7.77 2.31
N PRO A 131 3.07 -8.99 2.27
CA PRO A 131 4.33 -9.27 2.95
C PRO A 131 5.51 -8.44 2.41
N HIS A 132 5.47 -8.05 1.15
CA HIS A 132 6.53 -7.34 0.42
C HIS A 132 6.18 -5.86 0.18
N ILE A 133 5.83 -5.15 1.24
CA ILE A 133 5.58 -3.71 1.13
C ILE A 133 6.89 -2.93 1.31
N THR A 134 7.15 -1.99 0.41
CA THR A 134 8.34 -1.12 0.45
C THR A 134 8.16 0.05 1.43
N LEU A 135 9.26 0.66 1.86
CA LEU A 135 9.23 1.82 2.77
C LEU A 135 8.40 2.98 2.22
N MET A 136 8.50 3.26 0.92
CA MET A 136 7.76 4.37 0.31
C MET A 136 6.25 4.13 0.29
N LYS A 137 5.81 2.87 0.22
CA LYS A 137 4.40 2.48 0.22
C LYS A 137 3.82 2.31 1.63
N PHE A 138 4.68 2.23 2.65
CA PHE A 138 4.25 2.11 4.04
C PHE A 138 4.07 3.50 4.64
N ASP A 139 2.93 4.11 4.37
CA ASP A 139 2.56 5.47 4.79
C ASP A 139 1.57 5.51 5.98
N LYS A 140 0.97 6.66 6.22
CA LYS A 140 -0.02 6.87 7.30
C LYS A 140 -1.20 5.91 7.24
N THR A 141 -1.56 5.41 6.06
CA THR A 141 -2.68 4.48 5.88
C THR A 141 -2.40 3.11 6.47
N TRP A 142 -1.11 2.76 6.68
CA TRP A 142 -0.66 1.51 7.30
C TRP A 142 -0.43 1.63 8.80
N PHE A 143 0.02 2.80 9.30
CA PHE A 143 0.32 2.99 10.73
C PHE A 143 -0.90 2.77 11.61
N LYS A 144 -2.02 3.47 11.34
CA LYS A 144 -3.23 3.36 12.16
C LYS A 144 -3.82 1.94 12.16
N PRO A 145 -4.00 1.27 11.02
CA PRO A 145 -4.42 -0.14 10.98
C PRO A 145 -3.48 -1.08 11.73
N PHE A 146 -2.15 -0.88 11.66
CA PHE A 146 -1.19 -1.70 12.39
C PHE A 146 -1.38 -1.60 13.90
N PHE A 147 -1.51 -0.39 14.45
CA PHE A 147 -1.74 -0.21 15.89
C PHE A 147 -3.12 -0.69 16.34
N LEU A 148 -4.14 -0.56 15.52
CA LEU A 148 -5.46 -1.13 15.81
C LEU A 148 -5.40 -2.67 15.85
N TRP A 149 -4.72 -3.28 14.90
CA TRP A 149 -4.49 -4.72 14.88
C TRP A 149 -3.72 -5.19 16.11
N LEU A 150 -2.63 -4.51 16.50
CA LEU A 150 -1.87 -4.82 17.72
C LEU A 150 -2.71 -4.75 18.98
N LYS A 151 -3.67 -3.84 19.04
CA LYS A 151 -4.54 -3.64 20.21
C LYS A 151 -5.66 -4.66 20.27
N ASN A 152 -6.27 -5.02 19.15
CA ASN A 152 -7.52 -5.75 19.09
C ASN A 152 -7.33 -7.21 18.66
N ASP A 153 -6.45 -7.48 17.73
CA ASP A 153 -6.38 -8.76 17.02
C ASP A 153 -5.10 -9.55 17.33
N TYR A 154 -4.05 -8.87 17.79
CA TYR A 154 -2.77 -9.51 18.05
C TYR A 154 -2.79 -10.34 19.33
N VAL A 155 -2.52 -11.65 19.19
CA VAL A 155 -2.37 -12.59 20.29
C VAL A 155 -0.93 -13.12 20.29
N PRO A 156 -0.11 -12.82 21.33
CA PRO A 156 1.24 -13.33 21.42
C PRO A 156 1.25 -14.87 21.48
N GLN A 157 1.90 -15.54 20.55
CA GLN A 157 1.92 -17.01 20.45
C GLN A 157 2.50 -17.71 21.70
N LYS A 158 3.37 -17.05 22.44
CA LYS A 158 3.97 -17.60 23.69
C LYS A 158 2.97 -17.85 24.82
N TYR A 159 1.75 -17.34 24.72
CA TYR A 159 0.75 -17.40 25.81
C TYR A 159 -0.49 -18.24 25.48
N VAL A 160 -0.38 -19.21 24.60
CA VAL A 160 -1.51 -20.12 24.23
C VAL A 160 -2.12 -20.86 25.43
N ARG A 161 -1.41 -20.95 26.58
CA ARG A 161 -1.91 -21.59 27.81
C ARG A 161 -2.52 -20.63 28.86
N VAL A 162 -2.37 -19.31 28.65
CA VAL A 162 -2.93 -18.27 29.52
C VAL A 162 -3.81 -17.39 28.67
N LYS A 163 -5.03 -17.02 29.15
CA LYS A 163 -5.88 -16.06 28.40
C LYS A 163 -5.04 -14.90 27.90
N ALA A 164 -4.87 -14.83 26.58
CA ALA A 164 -4.07 -13.80 25.94
C ALA A 164 -4.59 -12.42 26.34
N LYS A 165 -3.75 -11.63 26.99
CA LYS A 165 -4.11 -10.26 27.38
C LYS A 165 -3.74 -9.33 26.22
N PRO A 166 -4.58 -8.36 25.89
CA PRO A 166 -4.23 -7.29 24.94
C PRO A 166 -2.94 -6.62 25.36
N LEU A 167 -2.20 -6.07 24.39
CA LEU A 167 -1.01 -5.29 24.70
C LEU A 167 -1.37 -4.07 25.53
N SER A 168 -0.56 -3.79 26.56
CA SER A 168 -0.75 -2.61 27.40
C SER A 168 -0.50 -1.32 26.57
N ASN A 169 -1.14 -0.22 26.98
CA ASN A 169 -0.90 1.08 26.36
C ASN A 169 0.59 1.49 26.41
N ALA A 170 1.32 1.09 27.46
CA ALA A 170 2.76 1.31 27.55
C ALA A 170 3.52 0.53 26.46
N SER A 171 3.18 -0.74 26.23
CA SER A 171 3.77 -1.55 25.15
C SER A 171 3.49 -0.95 23.77
N LEU A 172 2.25 -0.51 23.52
CA LEU A 172 1.88 0.13 22.26
C LEU A 172 2.65 1.44 22.04
N ARG A 173 2.81 2.27 23.08
CA ARG A 173 3.59 3.51 23.02
C ARG A 173 5.06 3.23 22.72
N ASN A 174 5.66 2.23 23.37
CA ASN A 174 7.04 1.83 23.10
C ASN A 174 7.21 1.39 21.63
N MET A 175 6.28 0.59 21.09
CA MET A 175 6.33 0.22 19.68
C MET A 175 6.20 1.42 18.74
N GLN A 176 5.33 2.36 19.08
CA GLN A 176 5.18 3.59 18.31
C GLN A 176 6.50 4.38 18.26
N GLN A 177 7.17 4.53 19.41
CA GLN A 177 8.48 5.19 19.46
C GLN A 177 9.51 4.46 18.61
N ARG A 178 9.54 3.11 18.63
CA ARG A 178 10.47 2.31 17.84
C ARG A 178 10.22 2.45 16.34
N ILE A 179 8.98 2.35 15.90
CA ILE A 179 8.68 2.50 14.47
C ILE A 179 9.04 3.89 13.97
N VAL A 180 8.75 4.94 14.74
CA VAL A 180 9.16 6.32 14.41
C VAL A 180 10.67 6.43 14.29
N ALA A 181 11.45 5.80 15.20
CA ALA A 181 12.92 5.80 15.13
C ALA A 181 13.45 5.10 13.86
N VAL A 182 12.87 3.96 13.47
CA VAL A 182 13.20 3.23 12.24
C VAL A 182 12.99 4.11 11.01
N PHE A 183 11.83 4.79 10.91
CA PHE A 183 11.51 5.64 9.77
C PHE A 183 12.32 6.94 9.77
N ASN A 184 12.61 7.53 10.93
CA ASN A 184 13.53 8.68 11.04
C ASN A 184 14.93 8.33 10.55
N LYS A 185 15.42 7.12 10.83
CA LYS A 185 16.70 6.65 10.26
C LYS A 185 16.64 6.53 8.75
N ALA A 186 15.52 6.04 8.19
CA ALA A 186 15.32 5.96 6.74
C ALA A 186 15.38 7.36 6.08
N VAL A 187 14.79 8.36 6.73
CA VAL A 187 14.88 9.76 6.25
C VAL A 187 16.31 10.28 6.35
N LYS A 188 16.99 10.07 7.48
CA LYS A 188 18.38 10.52 7.67
C LYS A 188 19.37 9.88 6.69
N THR A 189 19.08 8.68 6.20
CA THR A 189 19.92 7.96 5.23
C THR A 189 19.44 8.13 3.78
N GLY A 190 18.47 9.01 3.53
CA GLY A 190 17.98 9.32 2.18
C GLY A 190 17.10 8.24 1.55
N LYS A 191 16.71 7.21 2.32
CA LYS A 191 15.79 6.15 1.82
C LYS A 191 14.34 6.60 1.76
N LEU A 192 13.99 7.63 2.52
CA LEU A 192 12.70 8.32 2.49
C LEU A 192 12.91 9.84 2.46
N LYS A 193 11.99 10.57 1.82
CA LYS A 193 11.99 12.04 1.81
C LYS A 193 11.48 12.63 3.12
N ALA A 194 10.51 11.97 3.75
CA ALA A 194 9.91 12.37 5.01
C ALA A 194 9.41 11.13 5.79
N ASN A 195 9.25 11.29 7.12
CA ASN A 195 8.63 10.27 7.94
C ASN A 195 7.11 10.29 7.68
N PRO A 196 6.50 9.13 7.38
CA PRO A 196 5.07 9.01 7.10
C PRO A 196 4.16 9.33 8.31
#